data_4cea86e030c3f3daf47752dca3096736
#
_entry.id   4cea86e030c3f3daf47752dca3096736
#
_cell.length_a   1.000
_cell.length_b   1.000
_cell.length_c   1.000
_cell.angle_alpha   90.00
_cell.angle_beta   90.00
_cell.angle_gamma   90.00
#
_symmetry.space_group_name_H-M   'P 1'
#
loop_
_entity.id
_entity.type
_entity.pdbx_description
1 polymer ?
#
loop_
_entity_poly.entity_id
_entity_poly.type
_entity_poly.pdbx_seq_one_letter_code
_entity_poly.pdbx_strand_id
1 'polypeptide(L)'
;NKKARVVEENGEIKRFRNREREILFMDLRQMGSPYEKKYIELTEEDRAKVTSVYHAWQQEGYEETYQNVPEFCYSASFDEVAEKGFTLVPSRYIEFVNRDENIDFDTKMKTLQSELRDLLVAEEKSKEDLLTVFKELGYEIEL
;
A
#
# COMPACT_ATOMS: atom_id res chain seq x y z
N ASN A 1 -14.12 23.14 -0.89
CA ASN A 1 -13.83 24.35 -1.61
C ASN A 1 -12.38 24.32 -2.12
N LYS A 2 -12.19 24.40 -3.45
CA LYS A 2 -10.86 24.34 -4.08
C LYS A 2 -10.26 25.74 -4.37
N LYS A 3 -11.00 26.80 -4.17
CA LYS A 3 -10.51 28.18 -4.36
C LYS A 3 -9.53 28.59 -3.26
N ALA A 4 -8.60 29.47 -3.60
CA ALA A 4 -7.72 30.09 -2.63
C ALA A 4 -8.53 30.76 -1.52
N ARG A 5 -8.13 30.57 -0.28
CA ARG A 5 -8.80 31.15 0.89
C ARG A 5 -7.84 31.26 2.07
N VAL A 6 -8.16 32.19 2.95
CA VAL A 6 -7.50 32.33 4.25
C VAL A 6 -8.53 31.97 5.33
N VAL A 7 -8.13 31.18 6.30
CA VAL A 7 -8.95 30.79 7.44
C VAL A 7 -8.16 31.05 8.71
N GLU A 8 -8.80 31.69 9.67
CA GLU A 8 -8.27 31.82 11.02
C GLU A 8 -8.92 30.75 11.91
N GLU A 9 -8.10 29.92 12.50
CA GLU A 9 -8.53 28.83 13.37
C GLU A 9 -7.61 28.78 14.60
N ASN A 10 -8.19 28.92 15.79
CA ASN A 10 -7.44 28.92 17.06
C ASN A 10 -6.30 29.96 17.15
N GLY A 11 -6.44 31.09 16.48
CA GLY A 11 -5.41 32.15 16.43
C GLY A 11 -4.29 31.93 15.42
N GLU A 12 -4.38 30.82 14.65
CA GLU A 12 -3.46 30.54 13.53
C GLU A 12 -4.12 30.90 12.19
N ILE A 13 -3.35 31.55 11.33
CA ILE A 13 -3.78 31.93 9.97
C ILE A 13 -3.34 30.79 9.02
N LYS A 14 -4.31 30.03 8.53
CA LYS A 14 -4.09 29.00 7.52
C LYS A 14 -4.41 29.53 6.13
N ARG A 15 -3.47 29.45 5.22
CA ARG A 15 -3.63 29.88 3.83
C ARG A 15 -3.71 28.67 2.91
N PHE A 16 -4.77 28.63 2.12
CA PHE A 16 -5.02 27.54 1.17
C PHE A 16 -4.87 28.06 -0.26
N ARG A 17 -4.15 27.29 -1.08
CA ARG A 17 -3.95 27.63 -2.48
C ARG A 17 -5.18 27.34 -3.35
N ASN A 18 -5.19 27.85 -4.57
CA ASN A 18 -6.19 27.45 -5.57
C ASN A 18 -5.86 26.06 -6.12
N ARG A 19 -6.86 25.15 -6.11
CA ARG A 19 -6.78 23.75 -6.55
C ARG A 19 -7.93 23.41 -7.52
N GLU A 20 -8.48 24.40 -8.22
CA GLU A 20 -9.70 24.21 -9.03
C GLU A 20 -9.46 23.26 -10.18
N ARG A 21 -8.44 22.99 -10.71
CA ARG A 21 -8.18 22.06 -11.83
C ARG A 21 -7.24 20.91 -11.46
N GLU A 22 -7.31 20.48 -10.22
CA GLU A 22 -6.43 19.45 -9.72
C GLU A 22 -7.20 18.39 -8.95
N ILE A 23 -6.70 17.16 -8.99
CA ILE A 23 -7.20 16.01 -8.24
C ILE A 23 -6.02 15.34 -7.57
N LEU A 24 -6.11 15.18 -6.25
CA LEU A 24 -5.17 14.36 -5.49
C LEU A 24 -5.70 12.93 -5.43
N PHE A 25 -4.93 12.00 -5.97
CA PHE A 25 -5.15 10.55 -5.82
C PHE A 25 -4.29 10.04 -4.69
N MET A 26 -4.85 9.15 -3.86
CA MET A 26 -4.14 8.41 -2.83
C MET A 26 -4.47 6.93 -2.92
N ASP A 27 -3.47 6.07 -2.83
CA ASP A 27 -3.64 4.63 -2.75
C ASP A 27 -3.44 4.17 -1.30
N LEU A 28 -4.50 3.69 -0.69
CA LEU A 28 -4.52 3.25 0.71
C LEU A 28 -4.51 1.72 0.85
N ARG A 29 -4.32 0.97 -0.24
CA ARG A 29 -4.40 -0.51 -0.22
C ARG A 29 -3.35 -1.18 0.66
N GLN A 30 -2.23 -0.50 0.89
CA GLN A 30 -1.16 -1.01 1.76
C GLN A 30 -1.23 -0.47 3.19
N MET A 31 -2.29 0.24 3.53
CA MET A 31 -2.51 0.82 4.85
C MET A 31 -3.54 0.04 5.64
N GLY A 32 -3.50 0.23 6.93
CA GLY A 32 -4.42 -0.39 7.88
C GLY A 32 -3.98 -1.76 8.37
N SER A 33 -4.57 -2.15 9.45
CA SER A 33 -4.41 -3.47 10.07
C SER A 33 -5.73 -4.24 10.04
N PRO A 34 -5.69 -5.57 9.93
CA PRO A 34 -6.89 -6.38 9.99
C PRO A 34 -7.59 -6.18 11.34
N TYR A 35 -8.85 -5.76 11.29
CA TYR A 35 -9.76 -5.71 12.42
C TYR A 35 -10.85 -6.76 12.22
N GLU A 36 -10.88 -7.76 13.05
CA GLU A 36 -11.68 -8.98 12.84
C GLU A 36 -11.37 -9.67 11.48
N LYS A 37 -12.13 -10.71 11.12
CA LYS A 37 -11.84 -11.51 9.91
C LYS A 37 -12.17 -10.81 8.58
N LYS A 38 -12.87 -9.66 8.58
CA LYS A 38 -13.46 -9.05 7.38
C LYS A 38 -13.17 -7.56 7.21
N TYR A 39 -12.62 -6.90 8.19
CA TYR A 39 -12.46 -5.45 8.19
C TYR A 39 -11.00 -5.05 8.31
N ILE A 40 -10.68 -3.90 7.75
CA ILE A 40 -9.39 -3.23 7.89
C ILE A 40 -9.65 -1.90 8.59
N GLU A 41 -8.92 -1.64 9.65
CA GLU A 41 -8.94 -0.37 10.37
C GLU A 41 -7.67 0.42 10.08
N LEU A 42 -7.82 1.70 9.72
CA LEU A 42 -6.69 2.61 9.57
C LEU A 42 -6.14 2.97 10.94
N THR A 43 -4.85 2.75 11.13
CA THR A 43 -4.14 3.12 12.35
C THR A 43 -4.06 4.64 12.51
N GLU A 44 -3.69 5.13 13.70
CA GLU A 44 -3.43 6.55 13.91
C GLU A 44 -2.29 7.06 13.02
N GLU A 45 -1.26 6.23 12.79
CA GLU A 45 -0.14 6.55 11.92
C GLU A 45 -0.57 6.67 10.46
N ASP A 46 -1.44 5.78 9.99
CA ASP A 46 -2.01 5.85 8.64
C ASP A 46 -2.83 7.12 8.46
N ARG A 47 -3.68 7.45 9.44
CA ARG A 47 -4.50 8.66 9.43
C ARG A 47 -3.62 9.91 9.44
N ALA A 48 -2.59 9.94 10.27
CA ALA A 48 -1.65 11.04 10.33
C ALA A 48 -0.90 11.21 8.99
N LYS A 49 -0.46 10.12 8.37
CA LYS A 49 0.21 10.14 7.07
C LYS A 49 -0.68 10.69 5.96
N VAL A 50 -1.91 10.20 5.84
CA VAL A 50 -2.89 10.69 4.85
C VAL A 50 -3.20 12.17 5.08
N THR A 51 -3.43 12.56 6.34
CA THR A 51 -3.76 13.93 6.71
C THR A 51 -2.60 14.88 6.44
N SER A 52 -1.37 14.50 6.75
CA SER A 52 -0.20 15.36 6.51
C SER A 52 0.02 15.63 5.02
N VAL A 53 -0.11 14.60 4.16
CA VAL A 53 0.00 14.74 2.71
C VAL A 53 -1.12 15.63 2.17
N TYR A 54 -2.35 15.43 2.62
CA TYR A 54 -3.47 16.26 2.19
C TYR A 54 -3.29 17.73 2.62
N HIS A 55 -2.83 17.96 3.84
CA HIS A 55 -2.56 19.32 4.34
C HIS A 55 -1.42 20.00 3.58
N ALA A 56 -0.32 19.30 3.34
CA ALA A 56 0.78 19.80 2.51
C ALA A 56 0.29 20.19 1.11
N TRP A 57 -0.48 19.31 0.44
CA TRP A 57 -1.01 19.57 -0.90
C TRP A 57 -1.96 20.77 -0.98
N GLN A 58 -2.72 21.07 0.07
CA GLN A 58 -3.71 22.15 0.04
C GLN A 58 -3.18 23.50 0.49
N GLN A 59 -2.01 23.58 1.12
CA GLN A 59 -1.45 24.82 1.65
C GLN A 59 -0.78 25.69 0.57
N GLU A 60 -0.67 26.99 0.85
CA GLU A 60 0.18 27.88 0.06
C GLU A 60 1.65 27.45 0.20
N GLY A 61 2.42 27.46 -0.89
CA GLY A 61 3.81 26.94 -0.90
C GLY A 61 3.91 25.40 -0.96
N TYR A 62 2.88 24.73 -1.44
CA TYR A 62 2.82 23.26 -1.53
C TYR A 62 3.96 22.66 -2.39
N GLU A 63 4.48 23.40 -3.34
CA GLU A 63 5.61 22.98 -4.20
C GLU A 63 6.86 22.65 -3.39
N GLU A 64 7.02 23.25 -2.20
CA GLU A 64 8.13 22.97 -1.29
C GLU A 64 7.82 21.83 -0.31
N THR A 65 6.53 21.60 -0.02
CA THR A 65 6.09 20.70 1.06
C THR A 65 5.42 19.41 0.57
N TYR A 66 4.84 19.43 -0.64
CA TYR A 66 4.19 18.28 -1.25
C TYR A 66 5.04 17.73 -2.40
N GLN A 67 5.13 16.41 -2.44
CA GLN A 67 5.69 15.68 -3.57
C GLN A 67 4.82 14.46 -3.90
N ASN A 68 4.74 14.13 -5.19
CA ASN A 68 4.17 12.84 -5.59
C ASN A 68 5.03 11.71 -5.03
N VAL A 69 4.40 10.74 -4.41
CA VAL A 69 5.08 9.59 -3.81
C VAL A 69 4.62 8.33 -4.54
N PRO A 70 5.54 7.61 -5.21
CA PRO A 70 5.23 6.34 -5.85
C PRO A 70 4.50 5.38 -4.88
N GLU A 71 3.57 4.60 -5.42
CA GLU A 71 2.72 3.65 -4.68
C GLU A 71 1.81 4.27 -3.61
N PHE A 72 1.80 5.61 -3.44
CA PHE A 72 1.00 6.24 -2.41
C PHE A 72 0.16 7.42 -2.89
N CYS A 73 0.74 8.48 -3.46
CA CYS A 73 -0.05 9.65 -3.84
C CYS A 73 0.46 10.35 -5.09
N TYR A 74 -0.49 10.96 -5.81
CA TYR A 74 -0.23 11.70 -7.04
C TYR A 74 -1.21 12.85 -7.20
N SER A 75 -0.72 14.06 -7.49
CA SER A 75 -1.55 15.22 -7.84
C SER A 75 -1.63 15.37 -9.35
N ALA A 76 -2.77 15.07 -9.92
CA ALA A 76 -3.01 15.18 -11.35
C ALA A 76 -3.67 16.53 -11.71
N SER A 77 -3.23 17.13 -12.82
CA SER A 77 -3.89 18.27 -13.43
C SER A 77 -5.14 17.85 -14.20
N PHE A 78 -6.02 18.80 -14.45
CA PHE A 78 -7.22 18.56 -15.29
C PHE A 78 -6.84 18.10 -16.70
N ASP A 79 -5.79 18.67 -17.27
CA ASP A 79 -5.38 18.38 -18.65
C ASP A 79 -4.84 16.95 -18.74
N GLU A 80 -4.08 16.49 -17.75
CA GLU A 80 -3.66 15.10 -17.63
C GLU A 80 -4.83 14.13 -17.47
N VAL A 81 -5.85 14.51 -16.68
CA VAL A 81 -7.07 13.71 -16.52
C VAL A 81 -7.85 13.64 -17.85
N ALA A 82 -7.89 14.71 -18.62
CA ALA A 82 -8.52 14.74 -19.94
C ALA A 82 -7.78 13.85 -20.94
N GLU A 83 -6.45 13.90 -20.99
CA GLU A 83 -5.61 13.03 -21.84
C GLU A 83 -5.83 11.55 -21.55
N LYS A 84 -6.05 11.21 -20.28
CA LYS A 84 -6.36 9.83 -19.85
C LYS A 84 -7.86 9.47 -19.98
N GLY A 85 -8.64 10.24 -20.76
CA GLY A 85 -10.06 9.99 -21.04
C GLY A 85 -10.97 10.16 -19.83
N PHE A 86 -10.65 11.09 -18.94
CA PHE A 86 -11.38 11.39 -17.71
C PHE A 86 -11.56 10.21 -16.76
N THR A 87 -10.67 9.22 -16.84
CA THR A 87 -10.68 8.12 -15.87
C THR A 87 -10.26 8.64 -14.49
N LEU A 88 -10.90 8.16 -13.44
CA LEU A 88 -10.55 8.47 -12.04
C LEU A 88 -9.98 7.25 -11.30
N VAL A 89 -9.42 6.31 -12.03
CA VAL A 89 -8.77 5.12 -11.45
C VAL A 89 -7.37 5.49 -10.96
N PRO A 90 -7.08 5.44 -9.64
CA PRO A 90 -5.79 5.90 -9.08
C PRO A 90 -4.56 5.24 -9.69
N SER A 91 -4.63 3.95 -10.03
CA SER A 91 -3.52 3.20 -10.62
C SER A 91 -3.11 3.68 -12.02
N ARG A 92 -3.86 4.59 -12.64
CA ARG A 92 -3.47 5.25 -13.88
C ARG A 92 -2.62 6.51 -13.68
N TYR A 93 -2.50 6.98 -12.45
CA TYR A 93 -1.80 8.21 -12.08
C TYR A 93 -0.64 7.91 -11.14
N ILE A 94 -0.88 7.06 -10.13
CA ILE A 94 0.13 6.69 -9.16
C ILE A 94 1.10 5.70 -9.81
N GLU A 95 2.37 6.05 -9.84
CA GLU A 95 3.44 5.20 -10.33
C GLU A 95 3.69 4.05 -9.35
N PHE A 96 3.77 2.83 -9.87
CA PHE A 96 4.15 1.66 -9.10
C PHE A 96 5.62 1.33 -9.34
N VAL A 97 6.36 1.15 -8.26
CA VAL A 97 7.76 0.75 -8.34
C VAL A 97 7.82 -0.72 -8.77
N ASN A 98 8.39 -0.94 -9.95
CA ASN A 98 8.67 -2.31 -10.37
C ASN A 98 9.84 -2.86 -9.55
N ARG A 99 9.50 -3.64 -8.52
CA ARG A 99 10.49 -4.25 -7.63
C ARG A 99 11.26 -5.40 -8.27
N ASP A 100 10.77 -5.87 -9.41
CA ASP A 100 11.37 -7.02 -10.09
C ASP A 100 12.51 -6.64 -11.05
N GLU A 101 12.67 -5.36 -11.40
CA GLU A 101 13.71 -4.90 -12.33
C GLU A 101 15.15 -5.10 -11.83
N ASN A 102 15.34 -5.31 -10.52
CA ASN A 102 16.67 -5.52 -9.92
C ASN A 102 16.88 -6.92 -9.33
N ILE A 103 15.92 -7.84 -9.50
CA ILE A 103 16.06 -9.20 -9.02
C ILE A 103 16.57 -10.05 -10.16
N ASP A 104 17.82 -10.50 -10.06
CA ASP A 104 18.35 -11.55 -10.95
C ASP A 104 17.45 -12.78 -10.82
N PHE A 105 16.73 -13.07 -11.91
CA PHE A 105 15.78 -14.19 -11.99
C PHE A 105 16.41 -15.52 -11.55
N ASP A 106 17.65 -15.76 -11.98
CA ASP A 106 18.37 -16.99 -11.66
C ASP A 106 18.67 -17.12 -10.16
N THR A 107 19.05 -16.00 -9.53
CA THR A 107 19.27 -15.95 -8.08
C THR A 107 17.97 -16.16 -7.30
N LYS A 108 16.88 -15.52 -7.72
CA LYS A 108 15.57 -15.69 -7.09
C LYS A 108 15.06 -17.13 -7.24
N MET A 109 15.20 -17.73 -8.42
CA MET A 109 14.80 -19.12 -8.67
C MET A 109 15.60 -20.10 -7.81
N LYS A 110 16.91 -19.92 -7.66
CA LYS A 110 17.73 -20.76 -6.78
C LYS A 110 17.30 -20.66 -5.32
N THR A 111 16.99 -19.46 -4.86
CA THR A 111 16.46 -19.24 -3.50
C THR A 111 15.13 -19.97 -3.31
N LEU A 112 14.18 -19.78 -4.22
CA LEU A 112 12.87 -20.44 -4.16
C LEU A 112 12.97 -21.96 -4.25
N GLN A 113 13.89 -22.51 -5.06
CA GLN A 113 14.16 -23.94 -5.12
C GLN A 113 14.70 -24.49 -3.80
N SER A 114 15.58 -23.72 -3.12
CA SER A 114 16.09 -24.10 -1.82
C SER A 114 14.99 -24.10 -0.75
N GLU A 115 14.23 -23.03 -0.69
CA GLU A 115 13.09 -22.92 0.22
C GLU A 115 12.05 -24.02 0.01
N LEU A 116 11.71 -24.33 -1.24
CA LEU A 116 10.80 -25.44 -1.57
C LEU A 116 11.33 -26.78 -1.10
N ARG A 117 12.65 -27.04 -1.30
CA ARG A 117 13.28 -28.28 -0.84
C ARG A 117 13.17 -28.43 0.68
N ASP A 118 13.45 -27.34 1.41
CA ASP A 118 13.40 -27.34 2.87
C ASP A 118 11.96 -27.58 3.38
N LEU A 119 10.97 -26.98 2.72
CA LEU A 119 9.56 -27.20 3.01
C LEU A 119 9.11 -28.65 2.74
N LEU A 120 9.56 -29.27 1.64
CA LEU A 120 9.25 -30.66 1.33
C LEU A 120 9.87 -31.63 2.37
N VAL A 121 11.09 -31.35 2.83
CA VAL A 121 11.71 -32.14 3.91
C VAL A 121 10.94 -31.97 5.23
N ALA A 122 10.52 -30.75 5.56
CA ALA A 122 9.71 -30.50 6.74
C ALA A 122 8.32 -31.17 6.67
N GLU A 123 7.70 -31.19 5.50
CA GLU A 123 6.44 -31.88 5.24
C GLU A 123 6.58 -33.40 5.51
N GLU A 124 7.60 -34.03 4.91
CA GLU A 124 7.81 -35.48 5.08
C GLU A 124 8.03 -35.84 6.55
N LYS A 125 8.87 -35.05 7.25
CA LYS A 125 9.07 -35.25 8.68
C LYS A 125 7.79 -35.09 9.48
N SER A 126 6.97 -34.08 9.16
CA SER A 126 5.68 -33.87 9.84
C SER A 126 4.70 -35.05 9.61
N LYS A 127 4.72 -35.65 8.40
CA LYS A 127 3.94 -36.86 8.11
C LYS A 127 4.42 -38.06 8.94
N GLU A 128 5.74 -38.27 9.03
CA GLU A 128 6.32 -39.34 9.83
C GLU A 128 5.97 -39.20 11.33
N ASP A 129 6.12 -38.00 11.86
CA ASP A 129 5.75 -37.67 13.23
C ASP A 129 4.27 -37.92 13.51
N LEU A 130 3.40 -37.54 12.58
CA LEU A 130 1.95 -37.76 12.67
C LEU A 130 1.63 -39.28 12.69
N LEU A 131 2.17 -40.03 11.75
CA LEU A 131 1.98 -41.49 11.66
C LEU A 131 2.47 -42.20 12.94
N THR A 132 3.58 -41.72 13.52
CA THR A 132 4.11 -42.27 14.76
C THR A 132 3.13 -42.04 15.92
N VAL A 133 2.60 -40.85 16.05
CA VAL A 133 1.60 -40.51 17.10
C VAL A 133 0.32 -41.37 16.96
N PHE A 134 -0.17 -41.54 15.72
CA PHE A 134 -1.36 -42.38 15.50
C PHE A 134 -1.10 -43.85 15.84
N LYS A 135 0.08 -44.35 15.51
CA LYS A 135 0.46 -45.72 15.83
C LYS A 135 0.56 -45.95 17.35
N GLU A 136 1.11 -44.97 18.07
CA GLU A 136 1.18 -45.02 19.53
C GLU A 136 -0.22 -44.99 20.18
N LEU A 137 -1.17 -44.33 19.57
CA LEU A 137 -2.58 -44.26 19.99
C LEU A 137 -3.38 -45.50 19.56
N GLY A 138 -2.79 -46.45 18.81
CA GLY A 138 -3.45 -47.69 18.36
C GLY A 138 -4.32 -47.47 17.11
N TYR A 139 -4.11 -46.44 16.33
CA TYR A 139 -4.80 -46.16 15.07
C TYR A 139 -3.84 -46.36 13.89
N GLU A 140 -4.32 -46.99 12.83
CA GLU A 140 -3.60 -47.03 11.53
C GLU A 140 -4.27 -46.03 10.57
N ILE A 141 -3.44 -45.18 9.97
CA ILE A 141 -3.85 -44.20 8.93
C ILE A 141 -2.98 -44.44 7.70
N GLU A 142 -3.62 -44.64 6.54
CA GLU A 142 -2.97 -44.57 5.22
C GLU A 142 -3.05 -43.10 4.72
N LEU A 143 -1.88 -42.50 4.44
CA LEU A 143 -1.77 -41.14 3.88
C LEU A 143 -1.37 -41.16 2.42
#